data_588836458596cd59236dc5515e6d2b17
#
_entry.id   588836458596cd59236dc5515e6d2b17
#
_cell.length_a   1.000
_cell.length_b   1.000
_cell.length_c   1.000
_cell.angle_alpha   90.00
_cell.angle_beta   90.00
_cell.angle_gamma   90.00
#
_symmetry.space_group_name_H-M   'P 1'
#
loop_
_entity.id
_entity.type
_entity.pdbx_description
1 polymer ?
#
loop_
_entity_poly.entity_id
_entity_poly.type
_entity_poly.pdbx_seq_one_letter_code
_entity_poly.pdbx_strand_id
1 'polypeptide(L)'
;MELSMHTLLSIAKENHASDVHITVGVRPKCRISGTLYEMDGFERLTPAMTQQLVESMFGPKQKQTMEEVGEVDFAYSDPSSGRFRVNAFHQRGSYAAVLRIVASDIPAPDQLGVPESVLGLTKKKRGLVLVTGPTGSGKSTTLASLIDV
;
A
#
# COMPACT_ATOMS: atom_id res chain seq x y z
N MET A 1 18.39 14.68 -0.22
CA MET A 1 17.19 14.26 0.56
C MET A 1 17.60 13.06 1.37
N GLU A 2 17.21 12.96 2.63
CA GLU A 2 17.56 11.80 3.48
C GLU A 2 16.83 10.55 3.00
N LEU A 3 17.58 9.46 2.79
CA LEU A 3 17.03 8.18 2.38
C LEU A 3 16.50 7.44 3.61
N SER A 4 15.21 7.48 3.83
CA SER A 4 14.53 6.70 4.86
C SER A 4 13.19 6.18 4.35
N MET A 5 12.67 5.11 4.93
CA MET A 5 11.35 4.59 4.56
C MET A 5 10.27 5.66 4.76
N HIS A 6 10.32 6.39 5.89
CA HIS A 6 9.42 7.49 6.17
C HIS A 6 9.38 8.55 5.05
N THR A 7 10.55 9.00 4.59
CA THR A 7 10.65 9.99 3.50
C THR A 7 10.03 9.45 2.19
N LEU A 8 10.34 8.20 1.83
CA LEU A 8 9.81 7.58 0.62
C LEU A 8 8.28 7.44 0.66
N LEU A 9 7.72 7.05 1.81
CA LEU A 9 6.29 6.89 1.98
C LEU A 9 5.55 8.23 2.00
N SER A 10 6.14 9.27 2.58
CA SER A 10 5.58 10.63 2.55
C SER A 10 5.48 11.16 1.12
N ILE A 11 6.57 11.02 0.34
CA ILE A 11 6.58 11.43 -1.08
C ILE A 11 5.54 10.65 -1.89
N ALA A 12 5.45 9.33 -1.67
CA ALA A 12 4.47 8.50 -2.36
C ALA A 12 3.03 8.93 -2.05
N LYS A 13 2.73 9.25 -0.80
CA LYS A 13 1.43 9.74 -0.37
C LYS A 13 1.08 11.09 -1.01
N GLU A 14 2.01 12.04 -0.99
CA GLU A 14 1.83 13.38 -1.60
C GLU A 14 1.54 13.30 -3.10
N ASN A 15 2.13 12.30 -3.78
CA ASN A 15 1.93 12.06 -5.21
C ASN A 15 0.77 11.10 -5.51
N HIS A 16 -0.06 10.75 -4.54
CA HIS A 16 -1.19 9.82 -4.69
C HIS A 16 -0.79 8.49 -5.32
N ALA A 17 0.39 7.98 -4.97
CA ALA A 17 0.86 6.69 -5.45
C ALA A 17 0.04 5.53 -4.86
N SER A 18 -0.08 4.45 -5.60
CA SER A 18 -0.69 3.20 -5.12
C SER A 18 0.31 2.25 -4.48
N ASP A 19 1.55 2.26 -4.97
CA ASP A 19 2.60 1.34 -4.53
C ASP A 19 3.96 2.07 -4.49
N VAL A 20 4.86 1.59 -3.60
CA VAL A 20 6.28 1.95 -3.56
C VAL A 20 7.10 0.69 -3.80
N HIS A 21 8.13 0.79 -4.62
CA HIS A 21 9.01 -0.31 -5.00
C HIS A 21 10.45 0.02 -4.60
N ILE A 22 11.06 -0.88 -3.85
CA ILE A 22 12.45 -0.84 -3.39
C ILE A 22 13.20 -2.01 -4.01
N THR A 23 14.17 -1.71 -4.86
CA THR A 23 14.96 -2.72 -5.58
C THR A 23 16.38 -2.21 -5.83
N VAL A 24 17.36 -3.09 -5.72
CA VAL A 24 18.78 -2.77 -5.98
C VAL A 24 19.02 -2.35 -7.43
N GLY A 25 19.92 -1.39 -7.63
CA GLY A 25 20.39 -0.95 -8.96
C GLY A 25 19.52 0.08 -9.65
N VAL A 26 18.39 0.44 -9.06
CA VAL A 26 17.50 1.50 -9.55
C VAL A 26 17.20 2.48 -8.43
N ARG A 27 16.70 3.67 -8.78
CA ARG A 27 16.14 4.60 -7.78
C ARG A 27 14.87 4.01 -7.16
N PRO A 28 14.50 4.41 -5.94
CA PRO A 28 13.16 4.09 -5.43
C PRO A 28 12.10 4.49 -6.45
N LYS A 29 11.06 3.67 -6.60
CA LYS A 29 9.97 3.94 -7.56
C LYS A 29 8.63 3.97 -6.86
N CYS A 30 7.72 4.78 -7.37
CA CYS A 30 6.33 4.75 -6.98
C CYS A 30 5.42 4.57 -8.19
N ARG A 31 4.26 3.94 -7.97
CA ARG A 31 3.24 3.77 -9.02
C ARG A 31 2.18 4.85 -8.87
N ILE A 32 1.99 5.63 -9.93
CA ILE A 32 0.99 6.70 -10.01
C ILE A 32 0.12 6.42 -11.23
N SER A 33 -1.19 6.32 -11.04
CA SER A 33 -2.15 6.02 -12.12
C SER A 33 -1.73 4.83 -13.01
N GLY A 34 -1.20 3.77 -12.38
CA GLY A 34 -0.78 2.55 -13.06
C GLY A 34 0.65 2.56 -13.63
N THR A 35 1.30 3.70 -13.75
CA THR A 35 2.66 3.85 -14.29
C THR A 35 3.69 3.97 -13.18
N LEU A 36 4.85 3.31 -13.35
CA LEU A 36 5.98 3.39 -12.42
C LEU A 36 6.86 4.59 -12.78
N TYR A 37 7.11 5.44 -11.78
CA TYR A 37 8.02 6.59 -11.86
C TYR A 37 9.17 6.43 -10.88
N GLU A 38 10.36 6.86 -11.26
CA GLU A 38 11.48 7.00 -10.34
C GLU A 38 11.24 8.21 -9.43
N MET A 39 11.60 8.05 -8.16
CA MET A 39 11.53 9.15 -7.20
C MET A 39 12.78 10.03 -7.37
N ASP A 40 12.56 11.31 -7.69
CA ASP A 40 13.64 12.26 -7.85
C ASP A 40 14.31 12.61 -6.51
N GLY A 41 15.59 13.01 -6.58
CA GLY A 41 16.38 13.37 -5.41
C GLY A 41 17.01 12.20 -4.66
N PHE A 42 16.85 10.96 -5.15
CA PHE A 42 17.51 9.77 -4.62
C PHE A 42 18.49 9.16 -5.64
N GLU A 43 19.52 8.51 -5.13
CA GLU A 43 20.47 7.75 -5.93
C GLU A 43 19.95 6.33 -6.20
N ARG A 44 20.65 5.60 -7.07
CA ARG A 44 20.38 4.18 -7.29
C ARG A 44 20.70 3.41 -6.02
N LEU A 45 19.76 2.56 -5.59
CA LEU A 45 19.88 1.81 -4.36
C LEU A 45 20.98 0.74 -4.46
N THR A 46 21.86 0.71 -3.48
CA THR A 46 22.82 -0.37 -3.28
C THR A 46 22.21 -1.50 -2.46
N PRO A 47 22.81 -2.71 -2.42
CA PRO A 47 22.35 -3.80 -1.55
C PRO A 47 22.26 -3.40 -0.07
N ALA A 48 23.22 -2.63 0.43
CA ALA A 48 23.21 -2.13 1.81
C ALA A 48 22.04 -1.16 2.07
N MET A 49 21.76 -0.27 1.12
CA MET A 49 20.63 0.67 1.24
C MET A 49 19.29 -0.05 1.24
N THR A 50 19.08 -1.04 0.34
CA THR A 50 17.82 -1.81 0.32
C THR A 50 17.64 -2.62 1.59
N GLN A 51 18.69 -3.24 2.11
CA GLN A 51 18.67 -3.95 3.37
C GLN A 51 18.26 -3.01 4.52
N GLN A 52 18.93 -1.88 4.66
CA GLN A 52 18.64 -0.90 5.71
C GLN A 52 17.18 -0.41 5.64
N LEU A 53 16.69 -0.06 4.45
CA LEU A 53 15.32 0.38 4.25
C LEU A 53 14.30 -0.70 4.63
N VAL A 54 14.51 -1.93 4.17
CA VAL A 54 13.56 -3.03 4.41
C VAL A 54 13.58 -3.45 5.88
N GLU A 55 14.77 -3.62 6.46
CA GLU A 55 14.92 -4.01 7.88
C GLU A 55 14.38 -2.93 8.84
N SER A 56 14.36 -1.66 8.44
CA SER A 56 13.77 -0.59 9.26
C SER A 56 12.27 -0.77 9.54
N MET A 57 11.59 -1.58 8.73
CA MET A 57 10.17 -1.91 8.89
C MET A 57 9.93 -3.21 9.67
N PHE A 58 10.98 -3.99 9.94
CA PHE A 58 10.85 -5.30 10.56
C PHE A 58 10.76 -5.22 12.08
N GLY A 59 9.81 -5.97 12.64
CA GLY A 59 9.89 -6.45 14.01
C GLY A 59 10.62 -7.79 14.09
N PRO A 60 10.83 -8.35 15.30
CA PRO A 60 11.56 -9.59 15.49
C PRO A 60 11.02 -10.77 14.67
N LYS A 61 9.69 -10.88 14.56
CA LYS A 61 9.02 -11.94 13.81
C LYS A 61 9.28 -11.85 12.30
N GLN A 62 9.19 -10.65 11.74
CA GLN A 62 9.43 -10.42 10.32
C GLN A 62 10.88 -10.72 9.96
N LYS A 63 11.81 -10.31 10.80
CA LYS A 63 13.24 -10.59 10.61
C LYS A 63 13.51 -12.08 10.60
N GLN A 64 13.00 -12.84 11.56
CA GLN A 64 13.13 -14.28 11.61
C GLN A 64 12.54 -14.94 10.35
N THR A 65 11.32 -14.59 9.97
CA THR A 65 10.68 -15.14 8.76
C THR A 65 11.49 -14.85 7.50
N MET A 66 12.02 -13.63 7.37
CA MET A 66 12.86 -13.24 6.24
C MET A 66 14.16 -14.05 6.16
N GLU A 67 14.78 -14.35 7.30
CA GLU A 67 15.99 -15.18 7.38
C GLU A 67 15.71 -16.66 7.05
N GLU A 68 14.58 -17.21 7.51
CA GLU A 68 14.23 -18.62 7.34
C GLU A 68 13.61 -18.93 5.96
N VAL A 69 12.75 -18.04 5.46
CA VAL A 69 11.92 -18.27 4.25
C VAL A 69 12.42 -17.48 3.06
N GLY A 70 13.01 -16.29 3.28
CA GLY A 70 13.46 -15.38 2.22
C GLY A 70 12.39 -14.43 1.71
N GLU A 71 11.18 -14.49 2.25
CA GLU A 71 10.09 -13.53 1.97
C GLU A 71 9.18 -13.39 3.19
N VAL A 72 8.54 -12.24 3.31
CA VAL A 72 7.57 -11.97 4.38
C VAL A 72 6.53 -10.94 3.95
N ASP A 73 5.25 -11.25 4.19
CA ASP A 73 4.11 -10.35 4.05
C ASP A 73 3.69 -9.82 5.42
N PHE A 74 3.52 -8.51 5.56
CA PHE A 74 3.08 -7.91 6.82
C PHE A 74 2.41 -6.55 6.61
N ALA A 75 1.71 -6.09 7.64
CA ALA A 75 1.18 -4.73 7.70
C ALA A 75 2.21 -3.80 8.37
N TYR A 76 2.43 -2.65 7.78
CA TYR A 76 3.28 -1.59 8.32
C TYR A 76 2.48 -0.31 8.46
N SER A 77 2.72 0.43 9.53
CA SER A 77 2.08 1.73 9.77
C SER A 77 3.14 2.79 9.98
N ASP A 78 3.08 3.85 9.20
CA ASP A 78 3.88 5.05 9.38
C ASP A 78 2.99 6.18 9.94
N PRO A 79 3.40 6.87 11.00
CA PRO A 79 2.56 7.85 11.68
C PRO A 79 2.03 8.97 10.77
N SER A 80 2.82 9.39 9.78
CA SER A 80 2.46 10.49 8.87
C SER A 80 1.84 10.02 7.57
N SER A 81 2.26 8.85 7.07
CA SER A 81 1.90 8.36 5.74
C SER A 81 0.75 7.35 5.76
N GLY A 82 0.44 6.75 6.92
CA GLY A 82 -0.69 5.85 7.09
C GLY A 82 -0.30 4.37 7.08
N ARG A 83 -1.18 3.52 6.53
CA ARG A 83 -1.03 2.06 6.58
C ARG A 83 -0.62 1.50 5.23
N PHE A 84 0.21 0.46 5.28
CA PHE A 84 0.76 -0.21 4.10
C PHE A 84 0.68 -1.72 4.28
N ARG A 85 0.44 -2.42 3.17
CA ARG A 85 0.73 -3.84 3.05
C ARG A 85 2.09 -4.00 2.41
N VAL A 86 3.00 -4.67 3.08
CA VAL A 86 4.38 -4.85 2.65
C VAL A 86 4.61 -6.31 2.28
N ASN A 87 5.16 -6.55 1.10
CA ASN A 87 5.81 -7.79 0.74
C ASN A 87 7.31 -7.50 0.59
N ALA A 88 8.11 -8.08 1.47
CA ALA A 88 9.56 -8.02 1.44
C ALA A 88 10.13 -9.38 1.05
N PHE A 89 11.14 -9.41 0.19
CA PHE A 89 11.70 -10.65 -0.35
C PHE A 89 13.16 -10.47 -0.78
N HIS A 90 13.84 -11.60 -1.01
CA HIS A 90 15.15 -11.59 -1.63
C HIS A 90 15.05 -11.67 -3.15
N GLN A 91 15.73 -10.75 -3.82
CA GLN A 91 15.89 -10.76 -5.28
C GLN A 91 17.39 -10.77 -5.61
N ARG A 92 17.86 -11.86 -6.23
CA ARG A 92 19.29 -12.06 -6.57
C ARG A 92 20.22 -11.84 -5.36
N GLY A 93 19.83 -12.35 -4.20
CA GLY A 93 20.60 -12.25 -2.96
C GLY A 93 20.54 -10.89 -2.25
N SER A 94 19.74 -9.97 -2.74
CA SER A 94 19.55 -8.64 -2.12
C SER A 94 18.12 -8.44 -1.67
N TYR A 95 17.92 -7.59 -0.67
CA TYR A 95 16.59 -7.22 -0.19
C TYR A 95 15.83 -6.40 -1.24
N ALA A 96 14.58 -6.70 -1.39
CA ALA A 96 13.63 -5.93 -2.17
C ALA A 96 12.29 -5.86 -1.43
N ALA A 97 11.49 -4.85 -1.70
CA ALA A 97 10.16 -4.73 -1.13
C ALA A 97 9.19 -4.01 -2.07
N VAL A 98 7.93 -4.41 -1.99
CA VAL A 98 6.81 -3.69 -2.57
C VAL A 98 5.85 -3.32 -1.44
N LEU A 99 5.53 -2.04 -1.34
CA LEU A 99 4.62 -1.51 -0.35
C LEU A 99 3.36 -0.99 -1.06
N ARG A 100 2.21 -1.56 -0.73
CA ARG A 100 0.91 -1.07 -1.21
C ARG A 100 0.30 -0.14 -0.17
N ILE A 101 -0.09 1.05 -0.60
CA ILE A 101 -0.80 2.02 0.24
C ILE A 101 -2.21 1.49 0.49
N VAL A 102 -2.57 1.35 1.77
CA VAL A 102 -3.94 1.01 2.18
C VAL A 102 -4.67 2.32 2.44
N ALA A 103 -5.71 2.57 1.66
CA ALA A 103 -6.55 3.74 1.89
C ALA A 103 -7.12 3.70 3.31
N SER A 104 -6.88 4.75 4.08
CA SER A 104 -7.36 4.88 5.47
C SER A 104 -8.69 5.59 5.54
N ASP A 105 -9.03 6.36 4.52
CA ASP A 105 -10.26 7.13 4.48
C ASP A 105 -11.28 6.41 3.60
N ILE A 106 -12.42 6.06 4.20
CA ILE A 106 -13.56 5.53 3.48
C ILE A 106 -14.37 6.74 2.99
N PRO A 107 -14.47 6.96 1.66
CA PRO A 107 -15.27 8.07 1.14
C PRO A 107 -16.74 7.91 1.56
N ALA A 108 -17.39 9.00 1.91
CA ALA A 108 -18.82 8.97 2.20
C ALA A 108 -19.62 8.57 0.94
N PRO A 109 -20.79 7.92 1.09
CA PRO A 109 -21.58 7.42 -0.04
C PRO A 109 -21.95 8.48 -1.07
N ASP A 110 -22.20 9.71 -0.65
CA ASP A 110 -22.50 10.85 -1.51
C ASP A 110 -21.31 11.24 -2.40
N GLN A 111 -20.08 11.16 -1.88
CA GLN A 111 -18.84 11.40 -2.63
C GLN A 111 -18.60 10.33 -3.71
N LEU A 112 -19.13 9.13 -3.50
CA LEU A 112 -19.09 8.04 -4.48
C LEU A 112 -20.25 8.05 -5.46
N GLY A 113 -21.20 8.99 -5.34
CA GLY A 113 -22.39 9.05 -6.16
C GLY A 113 -23.36 7.89 -5.93
N VAL A 114 -23.35 7.29 -4.73
CA VAL A 114 -24.25 6.19 -4.36
C VAL A 114 -25.68 6.72 -4.20
N PRO A 115 -26.67 6.19 -4.95
CA PRO A 115 -28.05 6.64 -4.85
C PRO A 115 -28.64 6.35 -3.47
N GLU A 116 -29.56 7.20 -3.02
CA GLU A 116 -30.25 7.06 -1.72
C GLU A 116 -31.04 5.73 -1.62
N SER A 117 -31.55 5.22 -2.74
CA SER A 117 -32.19 3.91 -2.80
C SER A 117 -31.26 2.76 -2.42
N VAL A 118 -29.96 2.87 -2.74
CA VAL A 118 -28.93 1.89 -2.36
C VAL A 118 -28.57 2.06 -0.89
N LEU A 119 -28.48 3.28 -0.39
CA LEU A 119 -28.29 3.56 1.05
C LEU A 119 -29.42 2.94 1.88
N GLY A 120 -30.65 2.95 1.39
CA GLY A 120 -31.80 2.32 2.04
C GLY A 120 -31.63 0.80 2.24
N LEU A 121 -30.76 0.12 1.47
CA LEU A 121 -30.50 -1.31 1.60
C LEU A 121 -29.72 -1.64 2.88
N THR A 122 -28.88 -0.72 3.37
CA THR A 122 -28.09 -0.92 4.61
C THR A 122 -28.98 -1.12 5.84
N LYS A 123 -30.20 -0.60 5.81
CA LYS A 123 -31.19 -0.73 6.90
C LYS A 123 -31.98 -2.03 6.87
N LYS A 124 -31.83 -2.84 5.81
CA LYS A 124 -32.58 -4.10 5.67
C LYS A 124 -31.96 -5.19 6.55
N LYS A 125 -32.81 -5.87 7.34
CA LYS A 125 -32.37 -6.94 8.26
C LYS A 125 -32.32 -8.33 7.62
N ARG A 126 -32.82 -8.49 6.41
CA ARG A 126 -32.95 -9.78 5.70
C ARG A 126 -32.75 -9.55 4.22
N GLY A 127 -32.20 -10.56 3.55
CA GLY A 127 -31.93 -10.57 2.12
C GLY A 127 -30.45 -10.64 1.80
N LEU A 128 -30.15 -10.68 0.51
CA LEU A 128 -28.79 -10.70 -0.02
C LEU A 128 -28.68 -9.58 -1.04
N VAL A 129 -27.63 -8.78 -0.93
CA VAL A 129 -27.27 -7.73 -1.91
C VAL A 129 -25.91 -8.11 -2.49
N LEU A 130 -25.81 -8.16 -3.80
CA LEU A 130 -24.58 -8.46 -4.53
C LEU A 130 -24.06 -7.21 -5.20
N VAL A 131 -22.78 -6.89 -4.97
CA VAL A 131 -22.05 -5.84 -5.66
C VAL A 131 -21.06 -6.49 -6.61
N THR A 132 -21.27 -6.33 -7.90
CA THR A 132 -20.48 -6.99 -8.95
C THR A 132 -19.82 -5.98 -9.87
N GLY A 133 -18.75 -6.40 -10.56
CA GLY A 133 -18.02 -5.58 -11.51
C GLY A 133 -16.57 -6.03 -11.67
N PRO A 134 -15.82 -5.52 -12.65
CA PRO A 134 -14.41 -5.86 -12.86
C PRO A 134 -13.53 -5.36 -11.71
N THR A 135 -12.30 -5.87 -11.65
CA THR A 135 -11.30 -5.39 -10.68
C THR A 135 -11.03 -3.90 -10.89
N GLY A 136 -10.93 -3.13 -9.82
CA GLY A 136 -10.71 -1.68 -9.88
C GLY A 136 -11.95 -0.83 -10.16
N SER A 137 -13.16 -1.43 -10.24
CA SER A 137 -14.42 -0.70 -10.48
C SER A 137 -15.02 -0.02 -9.23
N GLY A 138 -14.34 -0.09 -8.09
CA GLY A 138 -14.81 0.55 -6.85
C GLY A 138 -15.70 -0.31 -5.96
N LYS A 139 -15.88 -1.62 -6.25
CA LYS A 139 -16.73 -2.52 -5.44
C LYS A 139 -16.44 -2.49 -3.94
N SER A 140 -15.19 -2.71 -3.57
CA SER A 140 -14.76 -2.76 -2.16
C SER A 140 -14.89 -1.39 -1.49
N THR A 141 -14.60 -0.31 -2.20
CA THR A 141 -14.75 1.06 -1.71
C THR A 141 -16.22 1.39 -1.45
N THR A 142 -17.10 1.03 -2.39
CA THR A 142 -18.55 1.22 -2.25
C THR A 142 -19.11 0.42 -1.08
N LEU A 143 -18.72 -0.87 -0.96
CA LEU A 143 -19.14 -1.71 0.16
C LEU A 143 -18.65 -1.15 1.51
N ALA A 144 -17.39 -0.74 1.60
CA ALA A 144 -16.85 -0.13 2.82
C ALA A 144 -17.64 1.12 3.20
N SER A 145 -17.90 2.01 2.23
CA SER A 145 -18.71 3.22 2.41
C SER A 145 -20.14 2.94 2.90
N LEU A 146 -20.77 1.88 2.39
CA LEU A 146 -22.11 1.46 2.82
C LEU A 146 -22.15 0.82 4.21
N ILE A 147 -21.06 0.21 4.66
CA ILE A 147 -20.97 -0.42 5.97
C ILE A 147 -20.64 0.60 7.07
N ASP A 148 -19.96 1.68 6.70
CA ASP A 148 -19.52 2.73 7.63
C ASP A 148 -20.59 3.79 7.95
N VAL A 149 -21.79 3.66 7.39
CA VAL A 149 -22.94 4.59 7.56
C VAL A 149 -23.73 4.34 8.84
#